data_e203065b65ce14b6370a7727316ce7a1
#
_entry.id   e203065b65ce14b6370a7727316ce7a1
#
_cell.length_a   1.000
_cell.length_b   1.000
_cell.length_c   1.000
_cell.angle_alpha   90.00
_cell.angle_beta   90.00
_cell.angle_gamma   90.00
#
_symmetry.space_group_name_H-M   'P 1'
#
loop_
_entity.id
_entity.type
_entity.pdbx_description
1 polymer ?
#
loop_
_entity_poly.entity_id
_entity_poly.type
_entity_poly.pdbx_seq_one_letter_code
_entity_poly.pdbx_strand_id
1 'polypeptide(L)'
;IATAGSTKASVIGTMPVTQSINTRATSIRTFGSSKNERSTPAPAARPVQPLMTVKMGSTASYKKDHANRVVALACSTGGPKSLQQVVPYLPKELDAGVVIVQHMPAGFTKSLAMRLNEISKVTVKEAEDGDIISKGTVYIAPGGRHIRLVRSGTDTKVVLSDEPPVDALRPCANVMYES
;
A
#
# COMPACT_ATOMS: atom_id res chain seq x y z
N ILE A 1 3.51 32.63 43.63
CA ILE A 1 2.22 31.88 43.84
C ILE A 1 1.75 31.48 42.47
N ALA A 2 1.95 30.20 42.12
CA ALA A 2 1.53 29.59 40.87
C ALA A 2 0.49 28.51 41.19
N THR A 3 -0.71 28.67 40.65
CA THR A 3 -1.80 27.68 40.77
C THR A 3 -1.76 26.76 39.55
N ALA A 4 -1.56 25.46 39.81
CA ALA A 4 -1.64 24.41 38.84
C ALA A 4 -3.10 24.07 38.53
N GLY A 5 -3.48 24.15 37.24
CA GLY A 5 -4.76 23.69 36.74
C GLY A 5 -4.69 22.22 36.33
N SER A 6 -5.38 21.36 37.05
CA SER A 6 -5.53 19.92 36.76
C SER A 6 -6.55 19.71 35.65
N THR A 7 -6.15 19.18 34.51
CA THR A 7 -7.08 18.77 33.45
C THR A 7 -7.44 17.30 33.65
N LYS A 8 -8.67 17.00 33.96
CA LYS A 8 -9.24 15.66 34.13
C LYS A 8 -9.40 15.01 32.75
N ALA A 9 -8.75 13.85 32.57
CA ALA A 9 -9.01 12.94 31.46
C ALA A 9 -10.35 12.22 31.68
N SER A 10 -11.25 12.31 30.71
CA SER A 10 -12.53 11.59 30.71
C SER A 10 -12.34 10.22 30.02
N VAL A 11 -12.55 9.16 30.78
CA VAL A 11 -12.56 7.77 30.29
C VAL A 11 -13.95 7.51 29.73
N ILE A 12 -14.04 7.24 28.42
CA ILE A 12 -15.29 6.77 27.79
C ILE A 12 -15.28 5.25 27.78
N GLY A 13 -16.32 4.70 28.40
CA GLY A 13 -16.47 3.28 28.67
C GLY A 13 -16.64 2.39 27.43
N THR A 14 -16.12 1.19 27.56
CA THR A 14 -16.32 0.02 26.71
C THR A 14 -17.75 -0.51 26.79
N MET A 15 -18.42 -0.66 25.63
CA MET A 15 -19.63 -1.46 25.52
C MET A 15 -19.29 -2.80 24.83
N PRO A 16 -19.69 -3.95 25.38
CA PRO A 16 -19.53 -5.24 24.69
C PRO A 16 -20.72 -5.47 23.74
N VAL A 17 -20.42 -5.65 22.46
CA VAL A 17 -21.41 -6.13 21.48
C VAL A 17 -21.23 -7.64 21.31
N THR A 18 -22.10 -8.38 21.99
CA THR A 18 -22.29 -9.80 21.75
C THR A 18 -23.37 -9.95 20.69
N GLN A 19 -23.01 -10.32 19.44
CA GLN A 19 -23.97 -10.76 18.45
C GLN A 19 -23.79 -12.25 18.20
N SER A 20 -24.83 -13.00 18.60
CA SER A 20 -25.04 -14.42 18.36
C SER A 20 -25.39 -14.65 16.90
N ILE A 21 -24.58 -15.43 16.15
CA ILE A 21 -24.90 -15.82 14.78
C ILE A 21 -25.65 -17.15 14.82
N ASN A 22 -26.92 -17.08 14.43
CA ASN A 22 -27.83 -18.22 14.36
C ASN A 22 -27.59 -18.98 13.04
N THR A 23 -26.98 -20.15 13.13
CA THR A 23 -26.70 -21.02 11.98
C THR A 23 -27.97 -21.82 11.62
N ARG A 24 -28.62 -21.45 10.56
CA ARG A 24 -29.74 -22.21 10.00
C ARG A 24 -29.22 -23.21 8.95
N ALA A 25 -29.20 -24.47 9.31
CA ALA A 25 -28.89 -25.55 8.41
C ALA A 25 -30.00 -25.70 7.33
N THR A 26 -29.62 -25.60 6.06
CA THR A 26 -30.48 -25.85 4.93
C THR A 26 -30.17 -27.22 4.35
N SER A 27 -31.19 -28.06 4.39
CA SER A 27 -31.27 -29.44 3.91
C SER A 27 -30.84 -29.63 2.45
N ILE A 28 -29.96 -30.60 2.22
CA ILE A 28 -29.54 -31.07 0.91
C ILE A 28 -30.66 -32.00 0.39
N ARG A 29 -31.32 -31.62 -0.69
CA ARG A 29 -32.18 -32.55 -1.46
C ARG A 29 -31.33 -33.17 -2.56
N THR A 30 -31.13 -34.46 -2.46
CA THR A 30 -30.67 -35.33 -3.54
C THR A 30 -31.74 -35.44 -4.62
N PHE A 31 -31.42 -35.04 -5.84
CA PHE A 31 -32.26 -35.26 -6.99
C PHE A 31 -31.62 -36.29 -7.93
N GLY A 32 -32.46 -37.25 -8.32
CA GLY A 32 -32.11 -38.50 -8.95
C GLY A 32 -31.49 -38.38 -10.34
N SER A 33 -30.79 -39.46 -10.65
CA SER A 33 -30.21 -39.84 -11.92
C SER A 33 -31.27 -39.86 -13.04
N SER A 34 -31.02 -39.12 -14.12
CA SER A 34 -31.64 -39.35 -15.41
C SER A 34 -30.57 -39.30 -16.49
N LYS A 35 -30.33 -40.48 -17.09
CA LYS A 35 -29.52 -40.65 -18.30
C LYS A 35 -30.25 -39.97 -19.47
N ASN A 36 -29.53 -39.07 -20.16
CA ASN A 36 -29.80 -38.87 -21.58
C ASN A 36 -28.50 -38.38 -22.26
N GLU A 37 -27.89 -39.29 -23.00
CA GLU A 37 -26.79 -39.05 -23.88
C GLU A 37 -27.25 -38.24 -25.10
N ARG A 38 -26.74 -37.04 -25.29
CA ARG A 38 -26.59 -36.43 -26.62
C ARG A 38 -25.22 -35.74 -26.67
N SER A 39 -24.34 -36.39 -27.39
CA SER A 39 -23.04 -35.85 -27.80
C SER A 39 -23.26 -34.69 -28.75
N THR A 40 -23.00 -33.47 -28.28
CA THR A 40 -22.75 -32.31 -29.12
C THR A 40 -21.24 -32.21 -29.40
N PRO A 41 -20.80 -32.04 -30.64
CA PRO A 41 -19.39 -31.91 -30.97
C PRO A 41 -18.84 -30.59 -30.37
N ALA A 42 -17.63 -30.68 -29.81
CA ALA A 42 -16.90 -29.55 -29.26
C ALA A 42 -16.67 -28.48 -30.35
N PRO A 43 -16.85 -27.18 -30.03
CA PRO A 43 -16.51 -26.13 -30.98
C PRO A 43 -14.99 -26.11 -31.25
N ALA A 44 -14.66 -26.04 -32.54
CA ALA A 44 -13.28 -26.00 -33.03
C ALA A 44 -12.44 -24.92 -32.31
N ALA A 45 -11.27 -25.31 -31.88
CA ALA A 45 -10.30 -24.42 -31.26
C ALA A 45 -9.98 -23.23 -32.18
N ARG A 46 -10.24 -22.03 -31.70
CA ARG A 46 -9.81 -20.78 -32.36
C ARG A 46 -8.26 -20.79 -32.43
N PRO A 47 -7.68 -20.38 -33.55
CA PRO A 47 -6.23 -20.26 -33.64
C PRO A 47 -5.73 -19.22 -32.62
N VAL A 48 -4.85 -19.66 -31.73
CA VAL A 48 -4.11 -18.78 -30.82
C VAL A 48 -3.24 -17.87 -31.65
N GLN A 49 -3.55 -16.58 -31.65
CA GLN A 49 -2.68 -15.56 -32.24
C GLN A 49 -1.36 -15.55 -31.47
N PRO A 50 -0.20 -15.43 -32.15
CA PRO A 50 1.07 -15.36 -31.47
C PRO A 50 1.08 -14.13 -30.53
N LEU A 51 1.50 -14.35 -29.27
CA LEU A 51 1.74 -13.27 -28.31
C LEU A 51 2.63 -12.23 -29.00
N MET A 52 2.12 -11.00 -29.15
CA MET A 52 2.95 -9.87 -29.51
C MET A 52 4.07 -9.77 -28.50
N THR A 53 5.28 -9.99 -28.97
CA THR A 53 6.49 -9.71 -28.20
C THR A 53 6.46 -8.22 -27.88
N VAL A 54 6.09 -7.89 -26.64
CA VAL A 54 6.25 -6.54 -26.14
C VAL A 54 7.74 -6.26 -26.15
N LYS A 55 8.21 -5.47 -27.11
CA LYS A 55 9.55 -4.90 -27.07
C LYS A 55 9.64 -4.17 -25.74
N MET A 56 10.42 -4.73 -24.81
CA MET A 56 10.88 -4.00 -23.63
C MET A 56 11.61 -2.77 -24.17
N GLY A 57 10.92 -1.64 -24.11
CA GLY A 57 11.48 -0.34 -24.47
C GLY A 57 12.76 -0.17 -23.64
N SER A 58 13.81 0.26 -24.35
CA SER A 58 15.10 0.63 -23.77
C SER A 58 14.91 1.31 -22.42
N THR A 59 15.69 0.89 -21.43
CA THR A 59 15.90 1.62 -20.19
C THR A 59 16.42 3.01 -20.52
N ALA A 60 15.51 3.94 -20.82
CA ALA A 60 15.84 5.34 -20.80
C ALA A 60 16.34 5.61 -19.38
N SER A 61 17.63 5.88 -19.25
CA SER A 61 18.24 6.39 -18.04
C SER A 61 17.58 7.73 -17.75
N TYR A 62 16.43 7.70 -17.08
CA TYR A 62 15.88 8.89 -16.46
C TYR A 62 16.95 9.34 -15.47
N LYS A 63 17.58 10.48 -15.74
CA LYS A 63 18.28 11.22 -14.69
C LYS A 63 17.22 11.47 -13.63
N LYS A 64 17.21 10.64 -12.60
CA LYS A 64 16.35 10.83 -11.43
C LYS A 64 16.81 12.14 -10.80
N ASP A 65 16.01 13.18 -10.92
CA ASP A 65 16.28 14.43 -10.21
C ASP A 65 16.14 14.15 -8.72
N HIS A 66 17.26 14.07 -8.03
CA HIS A 66 17.32 13.82 -6.60
C HIS A 66 16.52 14.88 -5.86
N ALA A 67 15.70 14.46 -4.90
CA ALA A 67 14.91 15.38 -4.12
C ALA A 67 15.73 15.95 -2.97
N ASN A 68 15.79 17.29 -2.88
CA ASN A 68 16.38 17.99 -1.74
C ASN A 68 15.42 18.11 -0.55
N ARG A 69 14.15 17.78 -0.77
CA ARG A 69 13.07 17.83 0.23
C ARG A 69 12.35 16.50 0.27
N VAL A 70 12.00 16.08 1.48
CA VAL A 70 11.20 14.87 1.72
C VAL A 70 9.96 15.26 2.49
N VAL A 71 8.83 14.80 2.03
CA VAL A 71 7.55 14.86 2.76
C VAL A 71 7.28 13.48 3.33
N ALA A 72 7.24 13.37 4.64
CA ALA A 72 6.96 12.13 5.34
C ALA A 72 5.50 12.14 5.84
N LEU A 73 4.74 11.12 5.47
CA LEU A 73 3.34 10.96 5.84
C LEU A 73 3.12 9.60 6.53
N ALA A 74 2.18 9.56 7.46
CA ALA A 74 1.74 8.31 8.07
C ALA A 74 0.22 8.20 8.04
N CYS A 75 -0.27 7.01 7.71
CA CYS A 75 -1.68 6.68 7.64
C CYS A 75 -1.96 5.32 8.28
N SER A 76 -3.18 5.15 8.79
CA SER A 76 -3.66 3.90 9.35
C SER A 76 -5.08 3.61 8.85
N THR A 77 -6.06 3.43 9.74
CA THR A 77 -7.47 3.19 9.37
C THR A 77 -7.99 4.32 8.48
N GLY A 78 -8.57 3.96 7.34
CA GLY A 78 -9.03 4.93 6.34
C GLY A 78 -7.94 5.48 5.41
N GLY A 79 -6.65 5.22 5.71
CA GLY A 79 -5.52 5.70 4.92
C GLY A 79 -5.62 5.43 3.42
N PRO A 80 -5.91 4.20 2.96
CA PRO A 80 -6.01 3.91 1.53
C PRO A 80 -7.03 4.77 0.79
N LYS A 81 -8.19 5.05 1.44
CA LYS A 81 -9.20 5.95 0.88
C LYS A 81 -8.71 7.39 0.82
N SER A 82 -8.11 7.89 1.89
CA SER A 82 -7.57 9.25 1.95
C SER A 82 -6.42 9.45 0.96
N LEU A 83 -5.53 8.48 0.82
CA LEU A 83 -4.42 8.53 -0.15
C LEU A 83 -4.93 8.58 -1.59
N GLN A 84 -6.01 7.89 -1.93
CA GLN A 84 -6.66 8.00 -3.25
C GLN A 84 -7.28 9.38 -3.51
N GLN A 85 -7.57 10.15 -2.47
CA GLN A 85 -8.09 11.52 -2.58
C GLN A 85 -6.99 12.59 -2.58
N VAL A 86 -5.79 12.27 -2.13
CA VAL A 86 -4.69 13.25 -1.99
C VAL A 86 -3.61 13.05 -3.04
N VAL A 87 -3.10 11.82 -3.21
CA VAL A 87 -1.94 11.55 -4.06
C VAL A 87 -2.15 11.90 -5.53
N PRO A 88 -3.34 11.67 -6.15
CA PRO A 88 -3.60 12.04 -7.54
C PRO A 88 -3.56 13.54 -7.81
N TYR A 89 -3.74 14.36 -6.78
CA TYR A 89 -3.73 15.83 -6.90
C TYR A 89 -2.34 16.44 -6.68
N LEU A 90 -1.34 15.64 -6.32
CA LEU A 90 0.04 16.13 -6.25
C LEU A 90 0.50 16.58 -7.64
N PRO A 91 1.14 17.76 -7.76
CA PRO A 91 1.62 18.26 -9.04
C PRO A 91 2.73 17.37 -9.59
N LYS A 92 2.76 17.18 -10.92
CA LYS A 92 3.78 16.36 -11.58
C LYS A 92 5.20 16.87 -11.30
N GLU A 93 5.34 18.20 -11.23
CA GLU A 93 6.60 18.92 -11.00
C GLU A 93 6.89 19.12 -9.50
N LEU A 94 6.41 18.22 -8.65
CA LEU A 94 6.63 18.29 -7.21
C LEU A 94 8.14 18.28 -6.88
N ASP A 95 8.67 19.37 -6.33
CA ASP A 95 10.09 19.53 -5.94
C ASP A 95 10.40 18.82 -4.61
N ALA A 96 9.83 17.65 -4.41
CA ALA A 96 10.03 16.81 -3.24
C ALA A 96 9.80 15.33 -3.58
N GLY A 97 10.43 14.45 -2.81
CA GLY A 97 9.99 13.07 -2.71
C GLY A 97 9.02 12.89 -1.56
N VAL A 98 8.06 12.01 -1.70
CA VAL A 98 7.06 11.73 -0.65
C VAL A 98 7.26 10.31 -0.15
N VAL A 99 7.36 10.11 1.15
CA VAL A 99 7.44 8.77 1.78
C VAL A 99 6.25 8.56 2.68
N ILE A 100 5.55 7.45 2.47
CA ILE A 100 4.28 7.15 3.16
C ILE A 100 4.41 5.84 3.93
N VAL A 101 4.18 5.89 5.23
CA VAL A 101 3.92 4.73 6.07
C VAL A 101 2.41 4.52 6.13
N GLN A 102 1.93 3.42 5.57
CA GLN A 102 0.55 2.95 5.69
C GLN A 102 0.55 1.62 6.44
N HIS A 103 -0.18 1.55 7.54
CA HIS A 103 -0.32 0.31 8.30
C HIS A 103 -1.19 -0.69 7.53
N MET A 104 -0.54 -1.59 6.78
CA MET A 104 -1.15 -2.65 5.98
C MET A 104 -0.27 -3.90 6.01
N PRO A 105 -0.85 -5.10 5.84
CA PRO A 105 -0.07 -6.33 5.70
C PRO A 105 0.84 -6.32 4.49
N ALA A 106 1.90 -7.14 4.54
CA ALA A 106 2.79 -7.35 3.40
C ALA A 106 2.01 -7.77 2.13
N GLY A 107 2.43 -7.26 0.98
CA GLY A 107 1.80 -7.49 -0.33
C GLY A 107 0.65 -6.53 -0.66
N PHE A 108 -0.10 -6.05 0.32
CA PHE A 108 -1.18 -5.08 0.06
C PHE A 108 -0.64 -3.67 -0.24
N THR A 109 0.49 -3.30 0.32
CA THR A 109 1.17 -2.03 0.08
C THR A 109 1.62 -1.89 -1.36
N LYS A 110 2.08 -2.99 -1.99
CA LYS A 110 2.43 -3.03 -3.41
C LYS A 110 1.20 -2.78 -4.30
N SER A 111 0.08 -3.45 -4.00
CA SER A 111 -1.17 -3.25 -4.75
C SER A 111 -1.71 -1.83 -4.60
N LEU A 112 -1.59 -1.24 -3.40
CA LEU A 112 -1.94 0.17 -3.16
C LEU A 112 -1.06 1.11 -3.98
N ALA A 113 0.26 0.89 -4.01
CA ALA A 113 1.20 1.69 -4.79
C ALA A 113 0.87 1.65 -6.29
N MET A 114 0.64 0.46 -6.84
CA MET A 114 0.25 0.28 -8.24
C MET A 114 -1.04 1.05 -8.58
N ARG A 115 -2.07 0.89 -7.75
CA ARG A 115 -3.35 1.59 -7.95
C ARG A 115 -3.20 3.11 -7.87
N LEU A 116 -2.44 3.63 -6.91
CA LEU A 116 -2.18 5.06 -6.81
C LEU A 116 -1.39 5.57 -8.00
N ASN A 117 -0.42 4.80 -8.50
CA ASN A 117 0.36 5.16 -9.68
C ASN A 117 -0.50 5.31 -10.94
N GLU A 118 -1.50 4.44 -11.12
CA GLU A 118 -2.42 4.48 -12.27
C GLU A 118 -3.26 5.77 -12.32
N ILE A 119 -3.61 6.33 -11.17
CA ILE A 119 -4.53 7.48 -11.08
C ILE A 119 -3.82 8.80 -10.76
N SER A 120 -2.51 8.80 -10.59
CA SER A 120 -1.73 9.96 -10.15
C SER A 120 -0.87 10.54 -11.27
N LYS A 121 -0.57 11.84 -11.15
CA LYS A 121 0.38 12.54 -12.04
C LYS A 121 1.84 12.31 -11.65
N VAL A 122 2.08 12.05 -10.38
CA VAL A 122 3.38 11.68 -9.81
C VAL A 122 3.62 10.18 -9.96
N THR A 123 4.89 9.77 -9.93
CA THR A 123 5.23 8.34 -9.88
C THR A 123 4.96 7.80 -8.48
N VAL A 124 4.27 6.68 -8.35
CA VAL A 124 4.04 6.01 -7.07
C VAL A 124 4.58 4.59 -7.12
N LYS A 125 5.38 4.19 -6.15
CA LYS A 125 5.92 2.83 -6.02
C LYS A 125 5.96 2.37 -4.56
N GLU A 126 5.95 1.06 -4.36
CA GLU A 126 6.41 0.50 -3.09
C GLU A 126 7.91 0.72 -2.97
N ALA A 127 8.36 1.17 -1.80
CA ALA A 127 9.76 1.46 -1.54
C ALA A 127 10.60 0.17 -1.55
N GLU A 128 11.77 0.25 -2.15
CA GLU A 128 12.78 -0.80 -2.16
C GLU A 128 14.02 -0.34 -1.36
N ASP A 129 14.71 -1.32 -0.79
CA ASP A 129 15.96 -1.02 -0.08
C ASP A 129 16.97 -0.40 -1.04
N GLY A 130 17.55 0.72 -0.64
CA GLY A 130 18.50 1.46 -1.46
C GLY A 130 17.89 2.46 -2.44
N ASP A 131 16.58 2.62 -2.51
CA ASP A 131 15.96 3.67 -3.33
C ASP A 131 16.51 5.06 -2.96
N ILE A 132 16.87 5.84 -3.97
CA ILE A 132 17.19 7.26 -3.79
C ILE A 132 15.92 8.07 -3.95
N ILE A 133 15.63 8.90 -2.95
CA ILE A 133 14.42 9.74 -2.97
C ILE A 133 14.51 10.74 -4.11
N SER A 134 13.54 10.71 -5.00
CA SER A 134 13.48 11.52 -6.22
C SER A 134 12.28 12.45 -6.22
N LYS A 135 12.42 13.60 -6.87
CA LYS A 135 11.34 14.57 -7.08
C LYS A 135 10.16 13.92 -7.80
N GLY A 136 8.95 14.33 -7.48
CA GLY A 136 7.72 13.83 -8.12
C GLY A 136 7.46 12.33 -7.92
N THR A 137 8.11 11.71 -6.92
CA THR A 137 7.96 10.29 -6.62
C THR A 137 7.43 10.07 -5.22
N VAL A 138 6.45 9.20 -5.10
CA VAL A 138 5.83 8.76 -3.84
C VAL A 138 6.27 7.32 -3.55
N TYR A 139 6.85 7.10 -2.40
CA TYR A 139 7.34 5.82 -1.91
C TYR A 139 6.43 5.33 -0.80
N ILE A 140 5.80 4.17 -0.97
CA ILE A 140 4.99 3.54 0.07
C ILE A 140 5.83 2.50 0.78
N ALA A 141 5.97 2.63 2.10
CA ALA A 141 6.70 1.65 2.91
C ALA A 141 6.09 0.26 2.78
N PRO A 142 6.87 -0.79 2.51
CA PRO A 142 6.36 -2.16 2.40
C PRO A 142 5.79 -2.63 3.74
N GLY A 143 4.63 -3.28 3.69
CA GLY A 143 4.05 -3.93 4.87
C GLY A 143 4.98 -5.00 5.43
N GLY A 144 5.11 -5.04 6.76
CA GLY A 144 5.97 -6.00 7.44
C GLY A 144 7.44 -5.61 7.56
N ARG A 145 7.87 -4.46 7.07
CA ARG A 145 9.25 -3.93 7.22
C ARG A 145 9.23 -2.49 7.70
N HIS A 146 10.22 -2.10 8.50
CA HIS A 146 10.43 -0.69 8.82
C HIS A 146 11.12 0.04 7.67
N ILE A 147 10.84 1.33 7.53
CA ILE A 147 11.49 2.23 6.58
C ILE A 147 12.20 3.33 7.35
N ARG A 148 13.45 3.59 6.98
CA ARG A 148 14.26 4.72 7.43
C ARG A 148 14.77 5.51 6.24
N LEU A 149 15.06 6.79 6.47
CA LEU A 149 15.60 7.71 5.50
C LEU A 149 17.00 8.13 5.95
N VAL A 150 18.00 7.68 5.22
CA VAL A 150 19.40 7.91 5.60
C VAL A 150 20.06 8.87 4.61
N ARG A 151 20.73 9.89 5.13
CA ARG A 151 21.51 10.83 4.32
C ARG A 151 22.74 10.11 3.75
N SER A 152 22.93 10.22 2.44
CA SER A 152 24.08 9.67 1.72
C SER A 152 24.66 10.74 0.78
N GLY A 153 25.62 11.51 1.29
CA GLY A 153 26.11 12.70 0.59
C GLY A 153 25.02 13.76 0.42
N THR A 154 24.73 14.12 -0.82
CA THR A 154 23.64 15.05 -1.16
C THR A 154 22.26 14.39 -1.19
N ASP A 155 22.22 13.07 -1.22
CA ASP A 155 21.00 12.30 -1.45
C ASP A 155 20.39 11.80 -0.15
N THR A 156 19.10 11.47 -0.20
CA THR A 156 18.40 10.72 0.84
C THR A 156 18.08 9.34 0.29
N LYS A 157 18.49 8.31 1.02
CA LYS A 157 18.34 6.92 0.65
C LYS A 157 17.35 6.20 1.56
N VAL A 158 16.52 5.34 0.99
CA VAL A 158 15.66 4.42 1.73
C VAL A 158 16.49 3.26 2.29
N VAL A 159 16.27 2.95 3.55
CA VAL A 159 16.77 1.74 4.20
C VAL A 159 15.59 0.99 4.79
N LEU A 160 15.45 -0.27 4.40
CA LEU A 160 14.42 -1.15 4.92
C LEU A 160 15.00 -2.12 5.94
N SER A 161 14.31 -2.34 7.06
CA SER A 161 14.75 -3.29 8.09
C SER A 161 13.64 -4.21 8.55
N ASP A 162 14.05 -5.42 8.96
CA ASP A 162 13.18 -6.46 9.52
C ASP A 162 13.21 -6.47 11.06
N GLU A 163 13.65 -5.37 11.68
CA GLU A 163 13.65 -5.19 13.12
C GLU A 163 12.26 -5.49 13.73
N PRO A 164 12.22 -5.87 15.00
CA PRO A 164 10.95 -6.14 15.69
C PRO A 164 9.95 -4.99 15.56
N PRO A 165 8.64 -5.27 15.59
CA PRO A 165 7.62 -4.22 15.58
C PRO A 165 7.82 -3.22 16.74
N VAL A 166 7.66 -1.94 16.46
CA VAL A 166 7.62 -0.86 17.45
C VAL A 166 6.16 -0.51 17.70
N ASP A 167 5.73 -0.47 18.95
CA ASP A 167 4.33 -0.28 19.36
C ASP A 167 3.36 -1.25 18.65
N ALA A 168 3.79 -2.48 18.48
CA ALA A 168 3.10 -3.53 17.72
C ALA A 168 2.89 -3.23 16.22
N LEU A 169 3.55 -2.22 15.67
CA LEU A 169 3.45 -1.78 14.27
C LEU A 169 4.73 -2.04 13.49
N ARG A 170 4.59 -2.59 12.29
CA ARG A 170 5.66 -2.70 11.31
C ARG A 170 5.07 -2.64 9.88
N PRO A 171 5.30 -1.54 9.13
CA PRO A 171 6.12 -0.38 9.49
C PRO A 171 5.54 0.45 10.64
N CYS A 172 6.41 1.09 11.43
CA CYS A 172 6.04 2.10 12.41
C CYS A 172 6.44 3.49 11.88
N ALA A 173 5.54 4.46 12.00
CA ALA A 173 5.77 5.82 11.52
C ALA A 173 6.90 6.53 12.27
N ASN A 174 7.01 6.32 13.59
CA ASN A 174 8.05 6.94 14.41
C ASN A 174 9.45 6.54 13.94
N VAL A 175 9.64 5.28 13.55
CA VAL A 175 10.92 4.79 13.01
C VAL A 175 11.34 5.57 11.75
N MET A 176 10.37 5.98 10.92
CA MET A 176 10.63 6.82 9.74
C MET A 176 10.90 8.28 10.14
N TYR A 177 10.13 8.83 11.08
CA TYR A 177 10.25 10.24 11.46
C TYR A 177 11.52 10.55 12.24
N GLU A 178 12.07 9.58 12.97
CA GLU A 178 13.28 9.71 13.79
C GLU A 178 14.57 9.42 13.00
N SER A 179 14.48 9.11 11.72
CA SER A 179 15.59 8.67 10.88
C SER A 179 16.32 9.79 10.08
#